data_52ef2edba8ed6b912b7fe04508badd4f
#
_entry.id   52ef2edba8ed6b912b7fe04508badd4f
#
_cell.length_a   1.000
_cell.length_b   1.000
_cell.length_c   1.000
_cell.angle_alpha   90.00
_cell.angle_beta   90.00
_cell.angle_gamma   90.00
#
_symmetry.space_group_name_H-M   'P 1'
#
loop_
_entity.id
_entity.type
_entity.pdbx_description
1 polymer ?
#
loop_
_entity_poly.entity_id
_entity_poly.type
_entity_poly.pdbx_seq_one_letter_code
_entity_poly.pdbx_strand_id
1 'polypeptide(L)'
;MSDGSAAWGDGASLALTEPVDATGAPFQLFPYTDAEVAYNRAGGPNERFALWPGAAIPDGTGGALVFFSYLKVHPGALNYEGLGAGVAGLGFGATVATRFPGLLFVPPEPGFAVGAVVADGFAYLYACDPVAGQLDSVCRVARAATDQATTRAGWTAWDGAIWNADLTTGVPVLHGAPGDLSVSWNAHTGAYLAVHSAIFSDDVVFHTAPRPEGPWTDARPLFAGARAPGTNDYAGKEHPELATDGGRGLVVTYAHPLGTYDEEVRLATPTLP
;
A
#
# COMPACT_ATOMS: atom_id res chain seq x y z
N MET A 1 3.83 9.89 -0.68
CA MET A 1 2.50 9.74 -0.05
C MET A 1 2.58 10.24 1.36
N SER A 2 1.75 11.18 1.73
CA SER A 2 1.53 11.42 3.13
C SER A 2 0.96 10.13 3.74
N ASP A 3 1.50 9.67 4.86
CA ASP A 3 0.78 8.72 5.69
C ASP A 3 -0.61 9.33 5.95
N GLY A 4 -1.62 8.53 6.16
CA GLY A 4 -2.94 9.03 6.48
C GLY A 4 -3.02 9.92 7.72
N SER A 5 -1.90 10.24 8.30
CA SER A 5 -1.67 11.21 9.36
C SER A 5 -1.07 12.49 8.80
N ALA A 6 -1.55 12.94 7.69
CA ALA A 6 -0.98 14.04 6.93
C ALA A 6 -0.79 15.33 7.71
N ALA A 7 -1.53 15.53 8.80
CA ALA A 7 -1.21 16.58 9.74
C ALA A 7 0.21 16.48 10.33
N TRP A 8 0.82 15.34 10.17
CA TRP A 8 2.18 15.07 10.62
C TRP A 8 3.12 14.83 9.48
N GLY A 9 2.68 14.95 8.27
CA GLY A 9 3.44 14.72 7.06
C GLY A 9 4.94 14.80 7.32
N ASP A 10 5.71 14.53 6.48
CA ASP A 10 7.11 14.85 6.64
C ASP A 10 7.17 16.35 6.89
N GLY A 11 7.74 16.73 7.97
CA GLY A 11 7.61 18.04 8.57
C GLY A 11 7.84 19.25 7.67
N ALA A 12 8.37 19.08 6.48
CA ALA A 12 8.58 20.19 5.56
C ALA A 12 7.32 20.52 4.76
N SER A 13 6.55 19.54 4.36
CA SER A 13 5.29 19.79 3.65
C SER A 13 4.21 20.32 4.59
N LEU A 14 4.29 20.02 5.85
CA LEU A 14 3.41 20.53 6.90
C LEU A 14 3.48 22.02 7.14
N ALA A 15 4.62 22.58 6.94
CA ALA A 15 4.78 24.04 7.06
C ALA A 15 3.99 24.79 5.99
N LEU A 16 3.48 24.07 4.98
CA LEU A 16 2.90 24.70 3.78
C LEU A 16 1.41 24.44 3.63
N THR A 17 0.93 23.22 3.81
CA THR A 17 -0.50 22.90 3.69
C THR A 17 -0.83 21.60 4.41
N GLU A 18 -1.48 21.68 5.54
CA GLU A 18 -2.15 20.50 6.08
C GLU A 18 -3.30 20.12 5.13
N PRO A 19 -3.39 18.88 4.67
CA PRO A 19 -4.58 18.45 3.96
C PRO A 19 -5.78 18.62 4.87
N VAL A 20 -6.78 19.29 4.35
CA VAL A 20 -8.00 19.59 5.06
C VAL A 20 -9.16 18.82 4.44
N ASP A 21 -10.13 18.43 5.23
CA ASP A 21 -11.39 17.91 4.75
C ASP A 21 -12.27 19.00 4.09
N ALA A 22 -13.44 18.63 3.62
CA ALA A 22 -14.38 19.57 3.00
C ALA A 22 -14.84 20.71 3.93
N THR A 23 -14.57 20.64 5.23
CA THR A 23 -14.88 21.68 6.22
C THR A 23 -13.69 22.58 6.54
N GLY A 24 -12.51 22.27 6.01
CA GLY A 24 -11.25 22.97 6.30
C GLY A 24 -10.56 22.48 7.57
N ALA A 25 -11.03 21.38 8.17
CA ALA A 25 -10.34 20.75 9.31
C ALA A 25 -9.18 19.87 8.82
N PRO A 26 -8.08 19.75 9.60
CA PRO A 26 -6.98 18.86 9.26
C PRO A 26 -7.47 17.43 9.06
N PHE A 27 -7.14 16.83 7.90
CA PHE A 27 -7.49 15.47 7.58
C PHE A 27 -6.45 14.50 8.14
N GLN A 28 -6.87 13.61 9.00
CA GLN A 28 -6.03 12.59 9.61
C GLN A 28 -6.73 11.23 9.53
N LEU A 29 -6.33 10.40 8.58
CA LEU A 29 -6.94 9.08 8.40
C LEU A 29 -6.71 8.18 9.62
N PHE A 30 -5.48 8.14 10.16
CA PHE A 30 -5.14 7.33 11.32
C PHE A 30 -4.83 8.21 12.54
N PRO A 31 -5.61 8.11 13.63
CA PRO A 31 -5.26 8.83 14.85
C PRO A 31 -4.01 8.22 15.49
N TYR A 32 -3.07 9.08 15.87
CA TYR A 32 -1.95 8.70 16.74
C TYR A 32 -2.41 8.53 18.19
N THR A 33 -1.77 7.63 18.90
CA THR A 33 -1.91 7.55 20.37
C THR A 33 -1.23 8.74 21.04
N ASP A 34 -1.61 9.06 22.27
CA ASP A 34 -0.98 10.15 23.03
C ASP A 34 0.55 9.99 23.16
N ALA A 35 1.03 8.74 23.28
CA ALA A 35 2.45 8.43 23.35
C ALA A 35 3.16 8.70 22.02
N GLU A 36 2.56 8.34 20.89
CA GLU A 36 3.08 8.62 19.56
C GLU A 36 3.09 10.14 19.29
N VAL A 37 2.01 10.84 19.66
CA VAL A 37 1.94 12.30 19.58
C VAL A 37 3.05 12.97 20.40
N ALA A 38 3.25 12.53 21.64
CA ALA A 38 4.29 13.07 22.51
C ALA A 38 5.69 12.84 21.92
N TYR A 39 5.94 11.62 21.40
CA TYR A 39 7.20 11.27 20.74
C TYR A 39 7.44 12.13 19.50
N ASN A 40 6.47 12.21 18.61
CA ASN A 40 6.56 12.96 17.35
C ASN A 40 6.81 14.47 17.60
N ARG A 41 6.16 15.03 18.62
CA ARG A 41 6.42 16.43 19.03
C ARG A 41 7.85 16.66 19.55
N ALA A 42 8.39 15.69 20.27
CA ALA A 42 9.75 15.78 20.82
C ALA A 42 10.82 15.58 19.74
N GLY A 43 10.61 14.63 18.82
CA GLY A 43 11.56 14.30 17.75
C GLY A 43 11.50 15.24 16.55
N GLY A 44 10.38 15.94 16.38
CA GLY A 44 10.16 16.83 15.23
C GLY A 44 10.02 16.05 13.91
N PRO A 45 10.20 16.73 12.76
CA PRO A 45 9.93 16.14 11.46
C PRO A 45 10.83 14.96 11.09
N ASN A 46 12.03 14.92 11.65
CA ASN A 46 13.07 13.97 11.27
C ASN A 46 13.15 12.74 12.19
N GLU A 47 12.38 12.69 13.27
CA GLU A 47 12.35 11.54 14.17
C GLU A 47 10.92 11.35 14.69
N ARG A 48 10.15 10.49 14.02
CA ARG A 48 8.73 10.32 14.31
C ARG A 48 8.24 8.92 14.01
N PHE A 49 7.15 8.52 14.63
CA PHE A 49 6.33 7.42 14.16
C PHE A 49 5.52 7.88 12.94
N ALA A 50 5.36 6.99 11.98
CA ALA A 50 4.52 7.18 10.79
C ALA A 50 3.60 5.98 10.55
N LEU A 51 2.42 6.26 10.04
CA LEU A 51 1.39 5.29 9.69
C LEU A 51 1.11 5.46 8.20
N TRP A 52 1.77 4.64 7.37
CA TRP A 52 1.59 4.73 5.93
C TRP A 52 0.43 3.84 5.49
N PRO A 53 -0.67 4.42 4.98
CA PRO A 53 -1.78 3.66 4.45
C PRO A 53 -1.30 2.87 3.22
N GLY A 54 -1.66 1.61 3.16
CA GLY A 54 -1.32 0.72 2.06
C GLY A 54 -2.56 0.27 1.30
N ALA A 55 -3.08 -0.89 1.66
CA ALA A 55 -4.22 -1.51 1.02
C ALA A 55 -5.50 -1.39 1.83
N ALA A 56 -6.64 -1.47 1.16
CA ALA A 56 -7.94 -1.53 1.80
C ALA A 56 -8.77 -2.67 1.22
N ILE A 57 -9.64 -3.24 2.06
CA ILE A 57 -10.66 -4.21 1.65
C ILE A 57 -12.03 -3.83 2.24
N PRO A 58 -13.15 -4.23 1.63
CA PRO A 58 -14.46 -4.07 2.24
C PRO A 58 -14.54 -4.76 3.61
N ASP A 59 -15.18 -4.11 4.60
CA ASP A 59 -15.40 -4.67 5.94
C ASP A 59 -16.67 -5.53 6.05
N GLY A 60 -17.43 -5.66 4.96
CA GLY A 60 -18.71 -6.36 4.91
C GLY A 60 -19.89 -5.57 5.46
N THR A 61 -19.71 -4.37 5.99
CA THR A 61 -20.78 -3.52 6.56
C THR A 61 -20.99 -2.22 5.78
N GLY A 62 -20.30 -2.04 4.67
CA GLY A 62 -20.32 -0.84 3.83
C GLY A 62 -19.16 0.11 4.10
N GLY A 63 -18.28 -0.22 5.05
CA GLY A 63 -17.02 0.45 5.30
C GLY A 63 -15.83 -0.32 4.72
N ALA A 64 -14.64 -0.02 5.23
CA ALA A 64 -13.38 -0.65 4.81
C ALA A 64 -12.49 -1.00 6.00
N LEU A 65 -11.71 -2.05 5.85
CA LEU A 65 -10.51 -2.30 6.64
C LEU A 65 -9.32 -1.74 5.86
N VAL A 66 -8.59 -0.81 6.47
CA VAL A 66 -7.42 -0.17 5.88
C VAL A 66 -6.18 -0.70 6.60
N PHE A 67 -5.31 -1.35 5.86
CA PHE A 67 -4.03 -1.85 6.38
C PHE A 67 -2.97 -0.78 6.23
N PHE A 68 -2.08 -0.68 7.20
CA PHE A 68 -1.05 0.34 7.22
C PHE A 68 0.29 -0.22 7.69
N SER A 69 1.38 0.30 7.13
CA SER A 69 2.72 0.08 7.65
C SER A 69 2.96 1.01 8.84
N TYR A 70 3.47 0.47 9.94
CA TYR A 70 3.87 1.23 11.11
C TYR A 70 5.38 1.37 11.12
N LEU A 71 5.86 2.60 11.07
CA LEU A 71 7.25 2.94 10.83
C LEU A 71 7.77 3.87 11.91
N LYS A 72 9.08 3.85 12.11
CA LYS A 72 9.84 4.88 12.79
C LYS A 72 10.77 5.55 11.78
N VAL A 73 10.54 6.84 11.56
CA VAL A 73 11.37 7.66 10.68
C VAL A 73 12.55 8.20 11.49
N HIS A 74 13.73 8.20 10.88
CA HIS A 74 14.98 8.71 11.44
C HIS A 74 15.54 9.83 10.57
N PRO A 75 16.48 10.66 11.09
CA PRO A 75 17.12 11.68 10.29
C PRO A 75 17.82 11.11 9.04
N GLY A 76 17.64 11.75 7.90
CA GLY A 76 18.20 11.35 6.61
C GLY A 76 17.13 10.91 5.60
N ALA A 77 17.48 11.01 4.31
CA ALA A 77 16.56 10.62 3.25
C ALA A 77 16.31 9.10 3.26
N LEU A 78 15.04 8.70 3.19
CA LEU A 78 14.58 7.30 3.16
C LEU A 78 15.10 6.46 4.35
N ASN A 79 15.37 7.11 5.49
CA ASN A 79 15.88 6.46 6.69
C ASN A 79 14.71 6.15 7.64
N TYR A 80 14.16 4.97 7.53
CA TYR A 80 13.07 4.51 8.39
C TYR A 80 13.23 3.03 8.75
N GLU A 81 12.67 2.67 9.89
CA GLU A 81 12.58 1.31 10.41
C GLU A 81 11.13 0.83 10.36
N GLY A 82 10.89 -0.33 9.76
CA GLY A 82 9.59 -1.01 9.79
C GLY A 82 9.36 -1.67 11.15
N LEU A 83 8.34 -1.23 11.86
CA LEU A 83 7.95 -1.79 13.17
C LEU A 83 6.87 -2.87 13.03
N GLY A 84 6.26 -2.98 11.84
CA GLY A 84 5.22 -3.95 11.53
C GLY A 84 4.08 -3.35 10.72
N ALA A 85 2.97 -4.05 10.68
CA ALA A 85 1.76 -3.58 10.00
C ALA A 85 0.53 -3.77 10.88
N GLY A 86 -0.39 -2.82 10.79
CA GLY A 86 -1.64 -2.81 11.52
C GLY A 86 -2.86 -2.71 10.61
N VAL A 87 -4.04 -2.69 11.22
CA VAL A 87 -5.31 -2.53 10.54
C VAL A 87 -6.19 -1.54 11.29
N ALA A 88 -6.99 -0.78 10.55
CA ALA A 88 -7.98 0.15 11.08
C ALA A 88 -9.29 0.00 10.33
N GLY A 89 -10.41 0.17 11.01
CA GLY A 89 -11.75 0.21 10.41
C GLY A 89 -12.11 1.64 10.01
N LEU A 90 -12.58 1.83 8.79
CA LEU A 90 -13.11 3.09 8.27
C LEU A 90 -14.58 2.90 7.90
N GLY A 91 -15.49 3.43 8.72
CA GLY A 91 -16.93 3.36 8.44
C GLY A 91 -17.32 4.17 7.21
N PHE A 92 -18.45 3.81 6.59
CA PHE A 92 -18.98 4.57 5.44
C PHE A 92 -19.19 6.04 5.80
N GLY A 93 -18.62 6.94 5.01
CA GLY A 93 -18.69 8.40 5.23
C GLY A 93 -17.84 8.92 6.38
N ALA A 94 -17.08 8.05 7.08
CA ALA A 94 -16.13 8.50 8.09
C ALA A 94 -14.87 9.09 7.43
N THR A 95 -14.29 10.10 8.05
CA THR A 95 -13.03 10.72 7.63
C THR A 95 -11.85 10.27 8.49
N VAL A 96 -12.10 9.57 9.58
CA VAL A 96 -11.11 9.05 10.53
C VAL A 96 -11.35 7.57 10.75
N ALA A 97 -10.31 6.77 10.59
CA ALA A 97 -10.34 5.34 10.85
C ALA A 97 -10.14 5.05 12.34
N THR A 98 -10.69 3.94 12.82
CA THR A 98 -10.45 3.44 14.17
C THR A 98 -9.41 2.33 14.13
N ARG A 99 -8.24 2.55 14.71
CA ARG A 99 -7.18 1.54 14.78
C ARG A 99 -7.59 0.39 15.70
N PHE A 100 -7.36 -0.83 15.23
CA PHE A 100 -7.45 -2.01 16.09
C PHE A 100 -6.26 -2.03 17.06
N PRO A 101 -6.43 -2.59 18.27
CA PRO A 101 -5.34 -2.66 19.25
C PRO A 101 -4.16 -3.49 18.77
N GLY A 102 -2.96 -2.96 18.91
CA GLY A 102 -1.71 -3.62 18.52
C GLY A 102 -1.44 -3.62 17.02
N LEU A 103 -0.38 -4.32 16.64
CA LEU A 103 -0.05 -4.57 15.25
C LEU A 103 -0.52 -5.97 14.84
N LEU A 104 -0.96 -6.10 13.61
CA LEU A 104 -1.41 -7.37 13.05
C LEU A 104 -0.22 -8.26 12.68
N PHE A 105 0.83 -7.66 12.12
CA PHE A 105 2.07 -8.33 11.76
C PHE A 105 3.25 -7.59 12.38
N VAL A 106 4.17 -8.33 13.00
CA VAL A 106 5.37 -7.78 13.65
C VAL A 106 6.62 -8.54 13.21
N PRO A 107 7.76 -7.88 13.05
CA PRO A 107 9.00 -8.57 12.69
C PRO A 107 9.30 -9.76 13.64
N PRO A 108 9.78 -10.91 13.11
CA PRO A 108 10.31 -11.10 11.75
C PRO A 108 9.26 -11.41 10.65
N GLU A 109 7.99 -11.34 10.94
CA GLU A 109 6.94 -11.53 9.94
C GLU A 109 6.97 -10.41 8.91
N PRO A 110 6.71 -10.70 7.61
CA PRO A 110 6.55 -9.64 6.61
C PRO A 110 5.40 -8.70 6.97
N GLY A 111 5.55 -7.41 6.67
CA GLY A 111 4.53 -6.40 6.92
C GLY A 111 3.45 -6.38 5.83
N PHE A 112 2.51 -7.31 5.86
CA PHE A 112 1.45 -7.43 4.85
C PHE A 112 0.47 -6.26 4.90
N ALA A 113 0.73 -5.21 4.12
CA ALA A 113 -0.11 -4.02 4.05
C ALA A 113 -0.08 -3.31 2.68
N VAL A 114 0.77 -3.76 1.74
CA VAL A 114 1.10 -3.02 0.52
C VAL A 114 0.00 -3.10 -0.53
N GLY A 115 -0.49 -4.29 -0.81
CA GLY A 115 -1.56 -4.56 -1.77
C GLY A 115 -2.59 -5.51 -1.16
N ALA A 116 -3.83 -5.49 -1.67
CA ALA A 116 -4.88 -6.39 -1.22
C ALA A 116 -5.85 -6.76 -2.35
N VAL A 117 -6.45 -7.93 -2.21
CA VAL A 117 -7.62 -8.33 -2.99
C VAL A 117 -8.49 -9.27 -2.16
N VAL A 118 -9.80 -9.20 -2.37
CA VAL A 118 -10.75 -10.16 -1.80
C VAL A 118 -11.17 -11.13 -2.90
N ALA A 119 -11.02 -12.42 -2.63
CA ALA A 119 -11.41 -13.49 -3.55
C ALA A 119 -11.86 -14.73 -2.78
N ASP A 120 -12.91 -15.38 -3.25
CA ASP A 120 -13.40 -16.66 -2.72
C ASP A 120 -13.60 -16.69 -1.19
N GLY A 121 -14.05 -15.58 -0.60
CA GLY A 121 -14.26 -15.42 0.85
C GLY A 121 -12.99 -15.18 1.67
N PHE A 122 -11.85 -14.99 1.02
CA PHE A 122 -10.58 -14.65 1.65
C PHE A 122 -10.14 -13.24 1.30
N ALA A 123 -9.56 -12.55 2.29
CA ALA A 123 -8.73 -11.38 2.09
C ALA A 123 -7.28 -11.84 1.84
N TYR A 124 -6.68 -11.37 0.77
CA TYR A 124 -5.26 -11.56 0.45
C TYR A 124 -4.53 -10.25 0.64
N LEU A 125 -3.41 -10.28 1.34
CA LEU A 125 -2.52 -9.14 1.54
C LEU A 125 -1.13 -9.44 1.02
N TYR A 126 -0.49 -8.42 0.48
CA TYR A 126 0.89 -8.51 -0.03
C TYR A 126 1.83 -7.68 0.85
N ALA A 127 3.02 -8.23 1.05
CA ALA A 127 4.17 -7.54 1.62
C ALA A 127 5.28 -7.55 0.59
N CYS A 128 5.82 -6.39 0.25
CA CYS A 128 6.88 -6.25 -0.74
C CYS A 128 8.12 -5.66 -0.08
N ASP A 129 9.20 -6.44 -0.05
CA ASP A 129 10.45 -6.10 0.62
C ASP A 129 11.59 -5.94 -0.38
N PRO A 130 12.50 -4.98 -0.19
CA PRO A 130 13.70 -4.87 -1.00
C PRO A 130 14.57 -6.13 -0.87
N VAL A 131 15.18 -6.56 -1.97
CA VAL A 131 16.17 -7.63 -1.95
C VAL A 131 17.53 -7.05 -1.61
N ALA A 132 18.14 -7.50 -0.51
CA ALA A 132 19.41 -6.97 -0.05
C ALA A 132 20.50 -7.05 -1.15
N GLY A 133 21.12 -5.91 -1.45
CA GLY A 133 22.19 -5.79 -2.44
C GLY A 133 21.74 -5.86 -3.90
N GLN A 134 20.45 -5.80 -4.17
CA GLN A 134 19.88 -5.81 -5.53
C GLN A 134 18.96 -4.59 -5.73
N LEU A 135 18.79 -4.18 -6.98
CA LEU A 135 17.78 -3.20 -7.39
C LEU A 135 16.46 -3.92 -7.73
N ASP A 136 15.97 -4.71 -6.78
CA ASP A 136 14.76 -5.51 -6.92
C ASP A 136 14.02 -5.56 -5.58
N SER A 137 12.75 -5.89 -5.65
CA SER A 137 11.91 -6.21 -4.50
C SER A 137 11.13 -7.50 -4.77
N VAL A 138 10.76 -8.19 -3.71
CA VAL A 138 9.96 -9.40 -3.79
C VAL A 138 8.72 -9.25 -2.94
N CYS A 139 7.58 -9.59 -3.51
CA CYS A 139 6.33 -9.62 -2.77
C CYS A 139 5.96 -11.04 -2.36
N ARG A 140 5.52 -11.17 -1.13
CA ARG A 140 4.92 -12.37 -0.55
C ARG A 140 3.43 -12.13 -0.35
N VAL A 141 2.65 -13.20 -0.26
CA VAL A 141 1.21 -13.10 -0.06
C VAL A 141 0.78 -13.91 1.15
N ALA A 142 -0.10 -13.31 1.95
CA ALA A 142 -0.81 -13.99 3.03
C ALA A 142 -2.33 -13.87 2.82
N ARG A 143 -3.11 -14.80 3.37
CA ARG A 143 -4.57 -14.73 3.35
C ARG A 143 -5.19 -15.07 4.68
N ALA A 144 -6.38 -14.52 4.91
CA ALA A 144 -7.29 -14.90 5.99
C ALA A 144 -8.72 -14.94 5.47
N ALA A 145 -9.61 -15.70 6.10
CA ALA A 145 -11.04 -15.54 5.86
C ALA A 145 -11.43 -14.07 6.15
N THR A 146 -12.33 -13.49 5.36
CA THR A 146 -12.65 -12.05 5.44
C THR A 146 -13.12 -11.62 6.83
N ASP A 147 -13.85 -12.49 7.55
CA ASP A 147 -14.28 -12.27 8.92
C ASP A 147 -13.16 -12.41 9.97
N GLN A 148 -11.99 -12.92 9.59
CA GLN A 148 -10.79 -13.06 10.41
C GLN A 148 -9.69 -12.04 10.05
N ALA A 149 -9.95 -11.13 9.12
CA ALA A 149 -8.94 -10.22 8.58
C ALA A 149 -8.30 -9.27 9.62
N THR A 150 -8.97 -9.05 10.75
CA THR A 150 -8.46 -8.24 11.87
C THR A 150 -7.75 -9.06 12.95
N THR A 151 -7.67 -10.38 12.79
CA THR A 151 -7.14 -11.32 13.79
C THR A 151 -5.87 -11.99 13.27
N ARG A 152 -4.71 -11.77 13.93
CA ARG A 152 -3.42 -12.35 13.50
C ARG A 152 -3.47 -13.87 13.28
N ALA A 153 -4.14 -14.60 14.16
CA ALA A 153 -4.24 -16.06 14.08
C ALA A 153 -5.01 -16.57 12.86
N GLY A 154 -5.81 -15.71 12.18
CA GLY A 154 -6.53 -16.05 10.96
C GLY A 154 -5.64 -16.06 9.70
N TRP A 155 -4.44 -15.48 9.77
CA TRP A 155 -3.58 -15.29 8.61
C TRP A 155 -2.63 -16.47 8.39
N THR A 156 -2.50 -16.85 7.11
CA THR A 156 -1.56 -17.87 6.64
C THR A 156 -0.81 -17.33 5.42
N ALA A 157 0.49 -17.60 5.30
CA ALA A 157 1.31 -17.24 4.14
C ALA A 157 1.40 -18.38 3.13
N TRP A 158 1.54 -18.02 1.86
CA TRP A 158 1.80 -18.99 0.79
C TRP A 158 3.27 -19.40 0.80
N ASP A 159 3.57 -20.67 1.07
CA ASP A 159 4.94 -21.22 1.15
C ASP A 159 5.42 -21.83 -0.18
N GLY A 160 4.64 -21.67 -1.26
CA GLY A 160 4.91 -22.26 -2.57
C GLY A 160 4.12 -23.54 -2.84
N ALA A 161 3.52 -24.15 -1.81
CA ALA A 161 2.76 -25.39 -1.93
C ALA A 161 1.44 -25.36 -1.12
N ILE A 162 1.49 -24.84 0.10
CA ILE A 162 0.34 -24.75 1.00
C ILE A 162 0.29 -23.39 1.71
N TRP A 163 -0.83 -23.10 2.33
CA TRP A 163 -1.00 -21.94 3.20
C TRP A 163 -0.58 -22.29 4.62
N ASN A 164 0.49 -21.65 5.09
CA ASN A 164 1.16 -21.95 6.35
C ASN A 164 0.88 -20.88 7.41
N ALA A 165 0.59 -21.27 8.65
CA ALA A 165 0.33 -20.35 9.76
C ALA A 165 1.61 -19.59 10.22
N ASP A 166 2.78 -20.13 9.95
CA ASP A 166 4.05 -19.41 10.12
C ASP A 166 4.26 -18.47 8.90
N LEU A 167 4.00 -17.18 9.10
CA LEU A 167 4.09 -16.19 8.02
C LEU A 167 5.52 -15.97 7.53
N THR A 168 6.53 -16.37 8.28
CA THR A 168 7.94 -16.24 7.88
C THR A 168 8.32 -17.23 6.78
N THR A 169 7.52 -18.26 6.57
CA THR A 169 7.71 -19.27 5.51
C THR A 169 7.25 -18.80 4.13
N GLY A 170 6.61 -17.62 4.04
CA GLY A 170 6.10 -17.09 2.79
C GLY A 170 7.20 -16.95 1.74
N VAL A 171 6.95 -17.47 0.52
CA VAL A 171 7.87 -17.38 -0.61
C VAL A 171 7.54 -16.19 -1.51
N PRO A 172 8.52 -15.64 -2.27
CA PRO A 172 8.27 -14.66 -3.31
C PRO A 172 7.26 -15.19 -4.35
N VAL A 173 6.26 -14.35 -4.66
CA VAL A 173 5.24 -14.64 -5.69
C VAL A 173 5.28 -13.62 -6.83
N LEU A 174 5.74 -12.39 -6.57
CA LEU A 174 5.84 -11.31 -7.55
C LEU A 174 7.12 -10.52 -7.30
N HIS A 175 7.72 -9.97 -8.35
CA HIS A 175 8.97 -9.21 -8.33
C HIS A 175 8.75 -7.78 -8.86
N GLY A 176 9.63 -6.87 -8.45
CA GLY A 176 9.75 -5.52 -9.01
C GLY A 176 8.78 -4.47 -8.45
N ALA A 177 7.90 -4.81 -7.50
CA ALA A 177 6.99 -3.84 -6.89
C ALA A 177 7.66 -3.14 -5.69
N PRO A 178 7.88 -1.82 -5.74
CA PRO A 178 8.73 -1.13 -4.75
C PRO A 178 8.05 -0.80 -3.41
N GLY A 179 6.87 -1.29 -3.14
CA GLY A 179 6.14 -1.02 -1.92
C GLY A 179 4.74 -0.46 -2.11
N ASP A 180 4.36 -0.18 -3.36
CA ASP A 180 3.01 0.20 -3.75
C ASP A 180 2.50 -0.80 -4.78
N LEU A 181 1.35 -1.37 -4.51
CA LEU A 181 0.77 -2.43 -5.34
C LEU A 181 -0.74 -2.37 -5.25
N SER A 182 -1.43 -2.41 -6.37
CA SER A 182 -2.85 -2.74 -6.45
C SER A 182 -3.03 -4.12 -7.05
N VAL A 183 -3.96 -4.89 -6.51
CA VAL A 183 -4.32 -6.21 -7.05
C VAL A 183 -5.82 -6.29 -7.19
N SER A 184 -6.31 -6.69 -8.37
CA SER A 184 -7.73 -6.77 -8.67
C SER A 184 -8.03 -7.96 -9.59
N TRP A 185 -9.28 -8.43 -9.61
CA TRP A 185 -9.76 -9.29 -10.68
C TRP A 185 -10.12 -8.44 -11.89
N ASN A 186 -9.55 -8.76 -13.04
CA ASN A 186 -9.82 -8.04 -14.27
C ASN A 186 -10.62 -8.93 -15.25
N ALA A 187 -11.86 -8.52 -15.54
CA ALA A 187 -12.76 -9.31 -16.37
C ALA A 187 -12.35 -9.36 -17.84
N HIS A 188 -11.64 -8.33 -18.37
CA HIS A 188 -11.15 -8.31 -19.74
C HIS A 188 -10.06 -9.36 -19.95
N THR A 189 -9.12 -9.47 -19.02
CA THR A 189 -8.03 -10.47 -19.11
C THR A 189 -8.46 -11.85 -18.61
N GLY A 190 -9.56 -11.94 -17.84
CA GLY A 190 -9.98 -13.17 -17.16
C GLY A 190 -8.94 -13.65 -16.13
N ALA A 191 -8.21 -12.72 -15.51
CA ALA A 191 -7.13 -13.01 -14.58
C ALA A 191 -7.05 -11.92 -13.49
N TYR A 192 -6.30 -12.20 -12.43
CA TYR A 192 -5.87 -11.17 -11.50
C TYR A 192 -4.85 -10.27 -12.16
N LEU A 193 -4.97 -8.98 -11.94
CA LEU A 193 -4.09 -7.93 -12.39
C LEU A 193 -3.36 -7.33 -11.19
N ALA A 194 -2.04 -7.23 -11.26
CA ALA A 194 -1.22 -6.50 -10.31
C ALA A 194 -0.60 -5.29 -11.01
N VAL A 195 -0.83 -4.08 -10.50
CA VAL A 195 -0.32 -2.83 -11.08
C VAL A 195 0.54 -2.11 -10.05
N HIS A 196 1.70 -1.63 -10.48
CA HIS A 196 2.63 -0.86 -9.65
C HIS A 196 3.59 -0.01 -10.51
N SER A 197 4.25 0.96 -9.91
CA SER A 197 5.39 1.65 -10.53
C SER A 197 6.60 0.74 -10.59
N ALA A 198 7.36 0.79 -11.68
CA ALA A 198 8.62 0.05 -11.78
C ALA A 198 9.73 0.75 -10.97
N ILE A 199 10.63 -0.04 -10.38
CA ILE A 199 11.72 0.49 -9.56
C ILE A 199 12.66 1.35 -10.42
N PHE A 200 12.96 2.58 -9.97
CA PHE A 200 13.84 3.53 -10.65
C PHE A 200 13.45 3.84 -12.10
N SER A 201 12.17 3.81 -12.39
CA SER A 201 11.59 4.13 -13.69
C SER A 201 10.35 5.00 -13.51
N ASP A 202 9.97 5.73 -14.55
CA ASP A 202 8.67 6.40 -14.63
C ASP A 202 7.56 5.50 -15.19
N ASP A 203 7.90 4.24 -15.47
CA ASP A 203 6.94 3.30 -16.03
C ASP A 203 6.00 2.76 -14.94
N VAL A 204 4.72 2.72 -15.25
CA VAL A 204 3.76 1.89 -14.55
C VAL A 204 3.61 0.59 -15.33
N VAL A 205 3.70 -0.53 -14.61
CA VAL A 205 3.69 -1.87 -15.18
C VAL A 205 2.56 -2.71 -14.60
N PHE A 206 2.23 -3.79 -15.28
CA PHE A 206 1.27 -4.76 -14.80
C PHE A 206 1.76 -6.20 -14.97
N HIS A 207 1.22 -7.07 -14.15
CA HIS A 207 1.35 -8.52 -14.20
C HIS A 207 -0.03 -9.15 -14.23
N THR A 208 -0.13 -10.37 -14.70
CA THR A 208 -1.37 -11.15 -14.61
C THR A 208 -1.12 -12.51 -13.95
N ALA A 209 -2.13 -13.04 -13.25
CA ALA A 209 -2.08 -14.35 -12.64
C ALA A 209 -3.46 -15.02 -12.63
N PRO A 210 -3.55 -16.35 -12.69
CA PRO A 210 -4.82 -17.07 -12.56
C PRO A 210 -5.36 -17.07 -11.12
N ARG A 211 -4.53 -16.82 -10.12
CA ARG A 211 -4.86 -16.80 -8.68
C ARG A 211 -4.07 -15.71 -7.96
N PRO A 212 -4.53 -15.21 -6.80
CA PRO A 212 -3.79 -14.20 -6.03
C PRO A 212 -2.37 -14.62 -5.63
N GLU A 213 -2.14 -15.89 -5.34
CA GLU A 213 -0.81 -16.43 -5.06
C GLU A 213 0.03 -16.74 -6.32
N GLY A 214 -0.50 -16.47 -7.52
CA GLY A 214 0.21 -16.66 -8.77
C GLY A 214 -0.11 -17.98 -9.51
N PRO A 215 0.77 -18.42 -10.42
CA PRO A 215 2.03 -17.75 -10.79
C PRO A 215 1.77 -16.44 -11.55
N TRP A 216 2.51 -15.40 -11.18
CA TRP A 216 2.45 -14.10 -11.84
C TRP A 216 3.34 -14.08 -13.09
N THR A 217 2.87 -13.43 -14.16
CA THR A 217 3.67 -13.20 -15.36
C THR A 217 4.80 -12.21 -15.09
N ASP A 218 5.76 -12.12 -16.01
CA ASP A 218 6.72 -11.02 -16.03
C ASP A 218 6.00 -9.67 -16.17
N ALA A 219 6.65 -8.60 -15.68
CA ALA A 219 6.17 -7.23 -15.78
C ALA A 219 6.00 -6.82 -17.26
N ARG A 220 4.87 -6.21 -17.58
CA ARG A 220 4.57 -5.62 -18.88
C ARG A 220 4.31 -4.13 -18.74
N PRO A 221 4.89 -3.28 -19.59
CA PRO A 221 4.60 -1.85 -19.56
C PRO A 221 3.11 -1.59 -19.75
N LEU A 222 2.55 -0.73 -18.90
CA LEU A 222 1.18 -0.22 -19.03
C LEU A 222 1.19 1.18 -19.66
N PHE A 223 1.98 2.08 -19.08
CA PHE A 223 2.28 3.41 -19.64
C PHE A 223 3.56 3.97 -18.99
N ALA A 224 4.14 4.97 -19.64
CA ALA A 224 5.21 5.77 -19.03
C ALA A 224 4.61 7.02 -18.40
N GLY A 225 4.98 7.30 -17.17
CA GLY A 225 4.62 8.52 -16.45
C GLY A 225 5.31 9.77 -17.03
N ALA A 226 5.02 10.90 -16.46
CA ALA A 226 5.64 12.15 -16.87
C ALA A 226 6.99 12.32 -16.16
N ARG A 227 8.08 12.32 -16.92
CA ARG A 227 9.43 12.47 -16.38
C ARG A 227 9.65 13.83 -15.75
N ALA A 228 10.15 13.83 -14.49
CA ALA A 228 10.76 15.00 -13.88
C ALA A 228 12.27 14.79 -13.74
N PRO A 229 13.11 15.77 -14.02
CA PRO A 229 14.56 15.63 -13.92
C PRO A 229 15.00 15.27 -12.49
N GLY A 230 15.72 14.15 -12.35
CA GLY A 230 16.30 13.73 -11.07
C GLY A 230 15.36 12.99 -10.11
N THR A 231 14.14 12.71 -10.53
CA THR A 231 13.15 11.94 -9.77
C THR A 231 12.46 10.91 -10.66
N ASN A 232 11.74 9.98 -10.06
CA ASN A 232 10.88 9.05 -10.78
C ASN A 232 9.46 9.12 -10.23
N ASP A 233 8.48 8.91 -11.09
CA ASP A 233 7.08 8.70 -10.69
C ASP A 233 6.99 7.41 -9.87
N TYR A 234 6.11 7.38 -8.86
CA TYR A 234 5.97 6.24 -7.97
C TYR A 234 4.52 6.08 -7.48
N ALA A 235 4.28 5.09 -6.65
CA ALA A 235 2.96 4.81 -6.07
C ALA A 235 1.85 4.58 -7.10
N GLY A 236 2.18 3.93 -8.22
CA GLY A 236 1.19 3.56 -9.24
C GLY A 236 0.15 2.59 -8.69
N LYS A 237 -1.12 3.01 -8.64
CA LYS A 237 -2.25 2.18 -8.16
C LYS A 237 -3.41 2.22 -9.12
N GLU A 238 -3.91 1.04 -9.47
CA GLU A 238 -5.17 0.88 -10.19
C GLU A 238 -6.37 1.16 -9.28
N HIS A 239 -7.40 1.72 -9.87
CA HIS A 239 -8.73 1.90 -9.30
C HIS A 239 -9.74 1.03 -10.07
N PRO A 240 -9.85 -0.26 -9.74
CA PRO A 240 -10.69 -1.20 -10.49
C PRO A 240 -12.16 -0.82 -10.47
N GLU A 241 -12.63 -0.10 -9.45
CA GLU A 241 -13.99 0.42 -9.32
C GLU A 241 -14.33 1.50 -10.38
N LEU A 242 -13.32 2.08 -11.03
CA LEU A 242 -13.47 3.08 -12.09
C LEU A 242 -13.14 2.51 -13.48
N ALA A 243 -12.87 1.19 -13.58
CA ALA A 243 -12.55 0.55 -14.85
C ALA A 243 -13.70 0.64 -15.85
N THR A 244 -13.36 0.76 -17.14
CA THR A 244 -14.31 0.82 -18.24
C THR A 244 -14.16 -0.36 -19.19
N ASP A 245 -15.09 -0.53 -20.12
CA ASP A 245 -15.03 -1.58 -21.15
C ASP A 245 -14.77 -3.00 -20.60
N GLY A 246 -15.44 -3.33 -19.49
CA GLY A 246 -15.29 -4.65 -18.85
C GLY A 246 -13.88 -4.89 -18.27
N GLY A 247 -13.17 -3.84 -17.89
CA GLY A 247 -11.82 -3.91 -17.33
C GLY A 247 -10.71 -3.71 -18.34
N ARG A 248 -11.02 -3.40 -19.62
CA ARG A 248 -10.00 -3.08 -20.61
C ARG A 248 -9.41 -1.68 -20.39
N GLY A 249 -10.26 -0.69 -20.12
CA GLY A 249 -9.85 0.65 -19.74
C GLY A 249 -9.60 0.71 -18.25
N LEU A 250 -8.38 1.07 -17.84
CA LEU A 250 -8.00 1.19 -16.43
C LEU A 250 -7.98 2.66 -16.01
N VAL A 251 -8.12 2.90 -14.73
CA VAL A 251 -7.83 4.19 -14.09
C VAL A 251 -6.70 3.95 -13.09
N VAL A 252 -5.61 4.69 -13.25
CA VAL A 252 -4.42 4.55 -12.42
C VAL A 252 -4.03 5.91 -11.88
N THR A 253 -3.83 6.01 -10.57
CA THR A 253 -3.18 7.18 -9.95
C THR A 253 -1.72 6.87 -9.66
N TYR A 254 -0.88 7.91 -9.68
CA TYR A 254 0.52 7.82 -9.32
C TYR A 254 1.01 9.16 -8.76
N ALA A 255 2.06 9.12 -7.95
CA ALA A 255 2.71 10.32 -7.42
C ALA A 255 3.75 10.83 -8.41
N HIS A 256 3.72 12.12 -8.72
CA HIS A 256 4.67 12.82 -9.55
C HIS A 256 5.42 13.84 -8.70
N PRO A 257 6.72 13.62 -8.39
CA PRO A 257 7.49 14.55 -7.60
C PRO A 257 7.73 15.88 -8.35
N LEU A 258 7.45 16.99 -7.68
CA LEU A 258 7.74 18.36 -8.13
C LEU A 258 9.00 18.91 -7.48
N GLY A 259 9.42 18.32 -6.35
CA GLY A 259 10.58 18.71 -5.57
C GLY A 259 10.79 17.81 -4.35
N THR A 260 11.65 18.20 -3.44
CA THR A 260 11.84 17.49 -2.18
C THR A 260 10.61 17.70 -1.30
N TYR A 261 9.86 16.65 -1.02
CA TYR A 261 8.61 16.67 -0.25
C TYR A 261 7.45 17.45 -0.90
N ASP A 262 7.55 17.71 -2.20
CA ASP A 262 6.48 18.31 -2.98
C ASP A 262 6.12 17.37 -4.12
N GLU A 263 4.86 16.96 -4.18
CA GLU A 263 4.36 16.01 -5.16
C GLU A 263 2.92 16.30 -5.52
N GLU A 264 2.54 15.93 -6.71
CA GLU A 264 1.14 15.90 -7.14
C GLU A 264 0.69 14.47 -7.45
N VAL A 265 -0.56 14.17 -7.14
CA VAL A 265 -1.20 12.93 -7.59
C VAL A 265 -1.71 13.13 -9.01
N ARG A 266 -1.24 12.31 -9.93
CA ARG A 266 -1.68 12.29 -11.33
C ARG A 266 -2.58 11.10 -11.58
N LEU A 267 -3.43 11.24 -12.60
CA LEU A 267 -4.34 10.22 -13.06
C LEU A 267 -4.04 9.90 -14.53
N ALA A 268 -3.96 8.61 -14.85
CA ALA A 268 -3.87 8.09 -16.20
C ALA A 268 -5.02 7.12 -16.49
N THR A 269 -5.42 7.04 -17.75
CA THR A 269 -6.47 6.12 -18.22
C THR A 269 -5.95 5.22 -19.33
N PRO A 270 -4.97 4.33 -19.02
CA PRO A 270 -4.44 3.42 -20.01
C PRO A 270 -5.45 2.32 -20.39
N THR A 271 -5.21 1.68 -21.53
CA THR A 271 -5.98 0.52 -21.98
C THR A 271 -5.09 -0.71 -22.04
N LEU A 272 -5.60 -1.82 -21.57
CA LEU A 272 -4.98 -3.13 -21.76
C LEU A 272 -5.03 -3.54 -23.24
N PRO A 273 -4.02 -4.25 -23.73
CA PRO A 273 -3.96 -4.72 -25.10
C PRO A 273 -5.07 -5.69 -25.47
#